data_280155bb6b85006d83fedf1c21959a19
#
_entry.id   280155bb6b85006d83fedf1c21959a19
#
_cell.length_a   1.000
_cell.length_b   1.000
_cell.length_c   1.000
_cell.angle_alpha   90.00
_cell.angle_beta   90.00
_cell.angle_gamma   90.00
#
_symmetry.space_group_name_H-M   'P 1'
#
loop_
_entity.id
_entity.type
_entity.pdbx_description
1 polymer ?
#
loop_
_entity_poly.entity_id
_entity_poly.type
_entity_poly.pdbx_seq_one_letter_code
_entity_poly.pdbx_strand_id
1 'polypeptide(L)'
;MPSPRERMVISAALLIRERGAQPTAIADVLEHSGAPRGSAYHYFPGGRTQLLCEAIDYSGDYVAAKIAKAPSGLDALDDLVAYYRKQLLRSEYRAGCPVVAVTVEAGDPAKGDQATPVIDCAAAAFTRWTDLIAQRLVADGVSAARAEELAMLTTTAIEGAIIVARASRDLTPLESVHRQLRELLQAEMPERKSRHGR
;
A
#
# COMPACT_ATOMS: atom_id res chain seq x y z
N MET A 1 12.56 21.03 2.87
CA MET A 1 13.22 19.79 2.40
C MET A 1 13.09 18.73 3.49
N PRO A 2 12.85 17.46 3.14
CA PRO A 2 12.80 16.38 4.14
C PRO A 2 14.15 16.26 4.87
N SER A 3 14.09 15.95 6.18
CA SER A 3 15.28 15.69 7.00
C SER A 3 16.07 14.49 6.48
N PRO A 4 17.36 14.32 6.87
CA PRO A 4 18.12 13.13 6.49
C PRO A 4 17.43 11.82 6.90
N ARG A 5 16.80 11.79 8.08
CA ARG A 5 16.03 10.65 8.57
C ARG A 5 14.83 10.33 7.68
N GLU A 6 14.02 11.34 7.35
CA GLU A 6 12.88 11.18 6.44
C GLU A 6 13.31 10.72 5.04
N ARG A 7 14.41 11.26 4.50
CA ARG A 7 14.95 10.79 3.21
C ARG A 7 15.33 9.32 3.26
N MET A 8 15.90 8.83 4.37
CA MET A 8 16.21 7.41 4.53
C MET A 8 14.95 6.54 4.56
N VAL A 9 13.91 6.93 5.28
CA VAL A 9 12.60 6.23 5.31
C VAL A 9 12.00 6.16 3.91
N ILE A 10 11.94 7.30 3.21
CA ILE A 10 11.43 7.37 1.83
C ILE A 10 12.26 6.48 0.90
N SER A 11 13.59 6.54 1.00
CA SER A 11 14.48 5.72 0.19
C SER A 11 14.31 4.23 0.46
N ALA A 12 14.15 3.83 1.72
CA ALA A 12 13.87 2.44 2.07
C ALA A 12 12.55 1.97 1.44
N ALA A 13 11.47 2.75 1.54
CA ALA A 13 10.19 2.43 0.93
C ALA A 13 10.28 2.27 -0.60
N LEU A 14 11.05 3.15 -1.27
CA LEU A 14 11.28 3.08 -2.71
C LEU A 14 12.07 1.82 -3.11
N LEU A 15 13.11 1.47 -2.37
CA LEU A 15 13.91 0.29 -2.63
C LEU A 15 13.13 -1.00 -2.36
N ILE A 16 12.36 -1.07 -1.27
CA ILE A 16 11.53 -2.24 -0.94
C ILE A 16 10.52 -2.52 -2.04
N ARG A 17 9.81 -1.52 -2.54
CA ARG A 17 8.80 -1.74 -3.59
C ARG A 17 9.38 -2.21 -4.92
N GLU A 18 10.65 -1.92 -5.21
CA GLU A 18 11.31 -2.31 -6.46
C GLU A 18 11.96 -3.69 -6.38
N ARG A 19 12.70 -3.95 -5.31
CA ARG A 19 13.55 -5.12 -5.19
C ARG A 19 13.27 -6.01 -3.97
N GLY A 20 12.32 -5.62 -3.10
CA GLY A 20 12.01 -6.32 -1.87
C GLY A 20 12.80 -5.82 -0.66
N ALA A 21 12.39 -6.30 0.52
CA ALA A 21 13.05 -5.93 1.76
C ALA A 21 14.38 -6.68 1.94
N GLN A 22 14.42 -7.98 1.62
CA GLN A 22 15.60 -8.81 1.88
C GLN A 22 16.88 -8.25 1.25
N PRO A 23 16.91 -7.85 -0.03
CA PRO A 23 18.09 -7.25 -0.64
C PRO A 23 18.30 -5.76 -0.31
N THR A 24 17.43 -5.15 0.51
CA THR A 24 17.54 -3.74 0.90
C THR A 24 18.35 -3.61 2.18
N ALA A 25 19.66 -3.35 2.05
CA ALA A 25 20.55 -3.11 3.19
C ALA A 25 20.54 -1.63 3.62
N ILE A 26 20.95 -1.36 4.87
CA ILE A 26 21.14 0.04 5.36
C ILE A 26 22.11 0.81 4.45
N ALA A 27 23.17 0.16 3.95
CA ALA A 27 24.13 0.79 3.05
C ALA A 27 23.49 1.31 1.76
N ASP A 28 22.59 0.52 1.17
CA ASP A 28 21.85 0.92 -0.04
C ASP A 28 20.93 2.11 0.22
N VAL A 29 20.27 2.12 1.39
CA VAL A 29 19.41 3.23 1.80
C VAL A 29 20.22 4.50 2.01
N LEU A 30 21.40 4.41 2.63
CA LEU A 30 22.30 5.55 2.78
C LEU A 30 22.75 6.12 1.43
N GLU A 31 23.14 5.26 0.51
CA GLU A 31 23.54 5.65 -0.85
C GLU A 31 22.38 6.32 -1.59
N HIS A 32 21.21 5.68 -1.62
CA HIS A 32 20.04 6.19 -2.32
C HIS A 32 19.50 7.51 -1.74
N SER A 33 19.55 7.67 -0.40
CA SER A 33 19.05 8.86 0.30
C SER A 33 20.01 10.04 0.31
N GLY A 34 21.30 9.80 0.00
CA GLY A 34 22.36 10.78 0.18
C GLY A 34 22.59 11.15 1.65
N ALA A 35 22.22 10.28 2.60
CA ALA A 35 22.44 10.51 4.02
C ALA A 35 23.88 10.18 4.42
N PRO A 36 24.45 10.86 5.44
CA PRO A 36 25.82 10.59 5.90
C PRO A 36 25.98 9.15 6.41
N ARG A 37 27.08 8.48 6.08
CA ARG A 37 27.31 7.06 6.39
C ARG A 37 27.16 6.69 7.88
N GLY A 38 27.50 7.59 8.80
CA GLY A 38 27.39 7.37 10.24
C GLY A 38 25.99 7.63 10.82
N SER A 39 25.05 8.18 10.05
CA SER A 39 23.77 8.66 10.58
C SER A 39 22.72 7.58 10.81
N ALA A 40 22.84 6.43 10.15
CA ALA A 40 21.81 5.39 10.18
C ALA A 40 21.57 4.85 11.59
N TYR A 41 22.61 4.45 12.30
CA TYR A 41 22.49 3.91 13.66
C TYR A 41 22.09 4.97 14.71
N HIS A 42 22.34 6.25 14.41
CA HIS A 42 21.85 7.35 15.23
C HIS A 42 20.34 7.54 15.05
N TYR A 43 19.85 7.50 13.81
CA TYR A 43 18.42 7.70 13.53
C TYR A 43 17.58 6.44 13.77
N PHE A 44 18.18 5.26 13.63
CA PHE A 44 17.51 3.97 13.76
C PHE A 44 18.30 3.06 14.71
N PRO A 45 18.21 3.29 16.04
CA PRO A 45 18.93 2.47 17.04
C PRO A 45 18.46 1.00 17.02
N GLY A 46 17.23 0.72 16.59
CA GLY A 46 16.72 -0.64 16.32
C GLY A 46 17.21 -1.22 14.98
N GLY A 47 18.15 -0.55 14.33
CA GLY A 47 18.80 -1.04 13.12
C GLY A 47 17.89 -1.15 11.90
N ARG A 48 18.17 -2.17 11.08
CA ARG A 48 17.47 -2.40 9.81
C ARG A 48 15.97 -2.68 10.01
N THR A 49 15.61 -3.45 11.01
CA THR A 49 14.20 -3.79 11.29
C THR A 49 13.38 -2.54 11.55
N GLN A 50 13.86 -1.62 12.38
CA GLN A 50 13.21 -0.35 12.64
C GLN A 50 13.04 0.47 11.36
N LEU A 51 14.11 0.58 10.55
CA LEU A 51 14.06 1.33 9.28
C LEU A 51 13.03 0.74 8.31
N LEU A 52 12.96 -0.59 8.20
CA LEU A 52 11.98 -1.27 7.36
C LEU A 52 10.55 -1.05 7.86
N CYS A 53 10.28 -1.19 9.17
CA CYS A 53 8.97 -0.90 9.75
C CYS A 53 8.53 0.53 9.45
N GLU A 54 9.39 1.52 9.70
CA GLU A 54 9.06 2.92 9.41
C GLU A 54 8.85 3.18 7.91
N ALA A 55 9.54 2.47 7.04
CA ALA A 55 9.31 2.56 5.59
C ALA A 55 7.95 1.97 5.17
N ILE A 56 7.52 0.88 5.81
CA ILE A 56 6.21 0.28 5.61
C ILE A 56 5.11 1.19 6.16
N ASP A 57 5.30 1.74 7.37
CA ASP A 57 4.37 2.71 7.97
C ASP A 57 4.22 3.94 7.09
N TYR A 58 5.33 4.51 6.59
CA TYR A 58 5.31 5.65 5.67
C TYR A 58 4.49 5.35 4.41
N SER A 59 4.69 4.17 3.82
CA SER A 59 3.95 3.75 2.62
C SER A 59 2.48 3.49 2.92
N GLY A 60 2.22 2.85 4.06
CA GLY A 60 0.89 2.57 4.58
C GLY A 60 0.09 3.85 4.84
N ASP A 61 0.72 4.84 5.48
CA ASP A 61 0.13 6.15 5.76
C ASP A 61 -0.19 6.93 4.47
N TYR A 62 0.69 6.84 3.47
CA TYR A 62 0.47 7.50 2.20
C TYR A 62 -0.79 6.97 1.48
N VAL A 63 -0.98 5.64 1.46
CA VAL A 63 -2.17 5.01 0.87
C VAL A 63 -3.41 5.29 1.73
N ALA A 64 -3.31 5.17 3.05
CA ALA A 64 -4.38 5.48 3.99
C ALA A 64 -4.88 6.92 3.83
N ALA A 65 -3.98 7.88 3.66
CA ALA A 65 -4.34 9.28 3.44
C ALA A 65 -5.09 9.51 2.13
N LYS A 66 -4.82 8.72 1.08
CA LYS A 66 -5.59 8.76 -0.18
C LYS A 66 -7.01 8.25 0.03
N ILE A 67 -7.16 7.09 0.67
CA ILE A 67 -8.48 6.51 0.97
C ILE A 67 -9.28 7.46 1.86
N ALA A 68 -8.67 8.01 2.90
CA ALA A 68 -9.35 8.92 3.83
C ALA A 68 -9.79 10.26 3.21
N LYS A 69 -9.12 10.72 2.15
CA LYS A 69 -9.47 11.96 1.44
C LYS A 69 -10.52 11.76 0.36
N ALA A 70 -10.74 10.53 -0.08
CA ALA A 70 -11.69 10.24 -1.13
C ALA A 70 -13.12 10.59 -0.71
N PRO A 71 -13.93 11.22 -1.57
CA PRO A 71 -15.30 11.60 -1.25
C PRO A 71 -16.24 10.39 -1.05
N SER A 72 -15.96 9.26 -1.71
CA SER A 72 -16.75 8.03 -1.67
C SER A 72 -15.87 6.78 -1.74
N GLY A 73 -16.45 5.61 -1.53
CA GLY A 73 -15.77 4.32 -1.73
C GLY A 73 -15.37 4.09 -3.20
N LEU A 74 -16.17 4.54 -4.16
CA LEU A 74 -15.82 4.48 -5.58
C LEU A 74 -14.66 5.41 -5.93
N ASP A 75 -14.64 6.64 -5.40
CA ASP A 75 -13.51 7.56 -5.59
C ASP A 75 -12.24 6.99 -4.95
N ALA A 76 -12.36 6.34 -3.79
CA ALA A 76 -11.22 5.68 -3.15
C ALA A 76 -10.64 4.57 -4.03
N LEU A 77 -11.49 3.73 -4.64
CA LEU A 77 -11.08 2.71 -5.59
C LEU A 77 -10.38 3.33 -6.80
N ASP A 78 -11.00 4.34 -7.42
CA ASP A 78 -10.48 5.03 -8.61
C ASP A 78 -9.11 5.67 -8.32
N ASP A 79 -8.96 6.35 -7.18
CA ASP A 79 -7.70 6.99 -6.74
C ASP A 79 -6.57 5.98 -6.47
N LEU A 80 -6.91 4.83 -5.86
CA LEU A 80 -5.94 3.76 -5.62
C LEU A 80 -5.44 3.15 -6.93
N VAL A 81 -6.35 2.84 -7.83
CA VAL A 81 -6.00 2.28 -9.14
C VAL A 81 -5.17 3.27 -9.96
N ALA A 82 -5.57 4.54 -10.00
CA ALA A 82 -4.81 5.59 -10.69
C ALA A 82 -3.40 5.75 -10.10
N TYR A 83 -3.27 5.68 -8.77
CA TYR A 83 -1.98 5.73 -8.10
C TYR A 83 -1.08 4.57 -8.52
N TYR A 84 -1.54 3.32 -8.42
CA TYR A 84 -0.72 2.15 -8.75
C TYR A 84 -0.44 2.05 -10.26
N ARG A 85 -1.40 2.40 -11.11
CA ARG A 85 -1.18 2.51 -12.56
C ARG A 85 0.00 3.45 -12.87
N LYS A 86 0.01 4.63 -12.24
CA LYS A 86 1.10 5.60 -12.41
C LYS A 86 2.44 5.06 -11.90
N GLN A 87 2.44 4.32 -10.78
CA GLN A 87 3.66 3.74 -10.23
C GLN A 87 4.23 2.64 -11.14
N LEU A 88 3.39 1.74 -11.63
CA LEU A 88 3.78 0.67 -12.56
C LEU A 88 4.40 1.24 -13.83
N LEU A 89 3.74 2.20 -14.47
CA LEU A 89 4.25 2.82 -15.71
C LEU A 89 5.56 3.58 -15.48
N ARG A 90 5.66 4.40 -14.42
CA ARG A 90 6.88 5.17 -14.13
C ARG A 90 8.09 4.32 -13.81
N SER A 91 7.88 3.14 -13.22
CA SER A 91 8.94 2.21 -12.89
C SER A 91 9.18 1.16 -13.98
N GLU A 92 8.49 1.25 -15.13
CA GLU A 92 8.52 0.20 -16.15
C GLU A 92 8.21 -1.18 -15.53
N TYR A 93 7.16 -1.24 -14.69
CA TYR A 93 6.71 -2.41 -13.95
C TYR A 93 7.71 -2.99 -12.93
N ARG A 94 8.80 -2.27 -12.59
CA ARG A 94 9.75 -2.74 -11.57
C ARG A 94 9.24 -2.57 -10.14
N ALA A 95 8.43 -1.55 -9.88
CA ALA A 95 7.91 -1.25 -8.55
C ALA A 95 6.49 -1.78 -8.36
N GLY A 96 6.25 -2.42 -7.21
CA GLY A 96 4.94 -2.86 -6.73
C GLY A 96 4.52 -2.14 -5.44
N CYS A 97 3.74 -2.83 -4.62
CA CYS A 97 3.40 -2.40 -3.27
C CYS A 97 4.50 -2.81 -2.28
N PRO A 98 5.12 -1.89 -1.53
CA PRO A 98 6.14 -2.25 -0.55
C PRO A 98 5.58 -3.05 0.63
N VAL A 99 4.29 -2.85 0.98
CA VAL A 99 3.62 -3.60 2.05
C VAL A 99 3.49 -5.08 1.67
N VAL A 100 3.10 -5.37 0.42
CA VAL A 100 3.07 -6.75 -0.10
C VAL A 100 4.49 -7.33 -0.18
N ALA A 101 5.47 -6.55 -0.63
CA ALA A 101 6.82 -7.05 -0.82
C ALA A 101 7.40 -7.70 0.46
N VAL A 102 7.18 -7.09 1.62
CA VAL A 102 7.67 -7.64 2.89
C VAL A 102 6.91 -8.88 3.36
N THR A 103 5.63 -9.04 3.00
CA THR A 103 4.82 -10.19 3.41
C THR A 103 5.13 -11.45 2.63
N VAL A 104 5.58 -11.33 1.38
CA VAL A 104 5.93 -12.50 0.53
C VAL A 104 7.38 -12.93 0.71
N GLU A 105 8.21 -12.11 1.36
CA GLU A 105 9.58 -12.44 1.72
C GLU A 105 9.62 -13.10 3.10
N ALA A 106 9.04 -14.30 3.24
CA ALA A 106 9.07 -15.04 4.47
C ALA A 106 10.51 -15.18 4.98
N GLY A 107 10.76 -14.77 6.22
CA GLY A 107 12.04 -14.97 6.88
C GLY A 107 12.35 -16.46 7.01
N ASP A 108 13.63 -16.81 7.04
CA ASP A 108 14.09 -18.15 7.35
C ASP A 108 13.87 -18.41 8.86
N PRO A 109 12.93 -19.29 9.28
CA PRO A 109 12.68 -19.56 10.69
C PRO A 109 13.92 -20.04 11.45
N ALA A 110 14.91 -20.64 10.73
CA ALA A 110 16.15 -21.11 11.32
C ALA A 110 17.12 -19.97 11.71
N LYS A 111 16.93 -18.77 11.16
CA LYS A 111 17.76 -17.59 11.43
C LYS A 111 17.21 -16.65 12.52
N GLY A 112 16.20 -17.09 13.23
CA GLY A 112 15.48 -16.27 14.22
C GLY A 112 14.49 -15.31 13.55
N ASP A 113 13.36 -15.08 14.19
CA ASP A 113 12.21 -14.40 13.65
C ASP A 113 12.38 -12.86 13.67
N GLN A 114 13.33 -12.34 12.90
CA GLN A 114 13.47 -10.89 12.67
C GLN A 114 12.48 -10.35 11.62
N ALA A 115 11.76 -11.24 10.92
CA ALA A 115 10.77 -10.87 9.93
C ALA A 115 9.42 -10.49 10.57
N THR A 116 9.06 -11.08 11.71
CA THR A 116 7.78 -10.87 12.40
C THR A 116 7.45 -9.39 12.61
N PRO A 117 8.35 -8.53 13.16
CA PRO A 117 7.99 -7.12 13.37
C PRO A 117 7.64 -6.38 12.07
N VAL A 118 8.31 -6.71 10.95
CA VAL A 118 8.05 -6.06 9.65
C VAL A 118 6.74 -6.58 9.03
N ILE A 119 6.43 -7.86 9.23
CA ILE A 119 5.14 -8.46 8.83
C ILE A 119 4.00 -7.85 9.64
N ASP A 120 4.20 -7.63 10.95
CA ASP A 120 3.20 -6.99 11.82
C ASP A 120 2.92 -5.54 11.37
N CYS A 121 3.94 -4.78 10.98
CA CYS A 121 3.78 -3.43 10.39
C CYS A 121 2.95 -3.51 9.08
N ALA A 122 3.20 -4.51 8.24
CA ALA A 122 2.43 -4.72 7.01
C ALA A 122 0.97 -5.10 7.30
N ALA A 123 0.73 -6.00 8.25
CA ALA A 123 -0.62 -6.39 8.69
C ALA A 123 -1.41 -5.19 9.21
N ALA A 124 -0.78 -4.33 10.02
CA ALA A 124 -1.39 -3.10 10.51
C ALA A 124 -1.75 -2.13 9.37
N ALA A 125 -0.90 -2.01 8.34
CA ALA A 125 -1.19 -1.19 7.17
C ALA A 125 -2.40 -1.72 6.38
N PHE A 126 -2.47 -3.02 6.12
CA PHE A 126 -3.62 -3.65 5.45
C PHE A 126 -4.91 -3.50 6.24
N THR A 127 -4.89 -3.73 7.54
CA THR A 127 -6.05 -3.54 8.42
C THR A 127 -6.56 -2.10 8.32
N ARG A 128 -5.68 -1.12 8.44
CA ARG A 128 -6.03 0.30 8.33
C ARG A 128 -6.65 0.66 6.98
N TRP A 129 -6.11 0.13 5.86
CA TRP A 129 -6.68 0.40 4.54
C TRP A 129 -8.07 -0.20 4.39
N THR A 130 -8.23 -1.46 4.82
CA THR A 130 -9.52 -2.16 4.79
C THR A 130 -10.56 -1.43 5.63
N ASP A 131 -10.22 -1.01 6.85
CA ASP A 131 -11.11 -0.24 7.72
C ASP A 131 -11.53 1.10 7.09
N LEU A 132 -10.59 1.83 6.49
CA LEU A 132 -10.89 3.10 5.83
C LEU A 132 -11.79 2.93 4.60
N ILE A 133 -11.57 1.88 3.80
CA ILE A 133 -12.46 1.56 2.67
C ILE A 133 -13.85 1.21 3.18
N ALA A 134 -13.95 0.35 4.20
CA ALA A 134 -15.23 -0.02 4.81
C ALA A 134 -15.98 1.20 5.34
N GLN A 135 -15.31 2.12 6.03
CA GLN A 135 -15.90 3.38 6.50
C GLN A 135 -16.45 4.23 5.35
N ARG A 136 -15.76 4.30 4.20
CA ARG A 136 -16.26 5.02 3.03
C ARG A 136 -17.52 4.36 2.46
N LEU A 137 -17.52 3.04 2.32
CA LEU A 137 -18.66 2.28 1.83
C LEU A 137 -19.87 2.42 2.75
N VAL A 138 -19.68 2.39 4.07
CA VAL A 138 -20.76 2.66 5.04
C VAL A 138 -21.31 4.07 4.88
N ALA A 139 -20.45 5.06 4.69
CA ALA A 139 -20.87 6.45 4.43
C ALA A 139 -21.66 6.59 3.11
N ASP A 140 -21.39 5.72 2.13
CA ASP A 140 -22.12 5.63 0.86
C ASP A 140 -23.45 4.85 0.99
N GLY A 141 -23.77 4.30 2.19
CA GLY A 141 -25.03 3.64 2.49
C GLY A 141 -25.00 2.10 2.41
N VAL A 142 -23.82 1.50 2.24
CA VAL A 142 -23.65 0.04 2.33
C VAL A 142 -23.74 -0.40 3.79
N SER A 143 -24.36 -1.55 4.08
CA SER A 143 -24.42 -2.08 5.45
C SER A 143 -23.01 -2.40 5.99
N ALA A 144 -22.79 -2.25 7.30
CA ALA A 144 -21.45 -2.40 7.90
C ALA A 144 -20.82 -3.77 7.59
N ALA A 145 -21.56 -4.87 7.79
CA ALA A 145 -21.06 -6.22 7.50
C ALA A 145 -20.66 -6.39 6.02
N ARG A 146 -21.49 -5.86 5.11
CA ARG A 146 -21.19 -5.94 3.66
C ARG A 146 -20.02 -5.05 3.27
N ALA A 147 -19.90 -3.88 3.88
CA ALA A 147 -18.80 -2.96 3.66
C ALA A 147 -17.44 -3.56 4.09
N GLU A 148 -17.40 -4.30 5.18
CA GLU A 148 -16.20 -5.03 5.63
C GLU A 148 -15.76 -6.10 4.61
N GLU A 149 -16.71 -6.92 4.11
CA GLU A 149 -16.44 -7.93 3.06
C GLU A 149 -15.91 -7.29 1.78
N LEU A 150 -16.57 -6.23 1.31
CA LEU A 150 -16.20 -5.52 0.09
C LEU A 150 -14.85 -4.80 0.22
N ALA A 151 -14.55 -4.24 1.38
CA ALA A 151 -13.28 -3.60 1.65
C ALA A 151 -12.14 -4.62 1.64
N MET A 152 -12.33 -5.78 2.24
CA MET A 152 -11.35 -6.89 2.20
C MET A 152 -11.14 -7.37 0.77
N LEU A 153 -12.23 -7.60 0.01
CA LEU A 153 -12.14 -8.00 -1.40
C LEU A 153 -11.41 -6.94 -2.23
N THR A 154 -11.73 -5.66 -2.02
CA THR A 154 -11.09 -4.55 -2.75
C THR A 154 -9.59 -4.52 -2.49
N THR A 155 -9.17 -4.59 -1.22
CA THR A 155 -7.76 -4.58 -0.85
C THR A 155 -7.02 -5.76 -1.47
N THR A 156 -7.53 -6.99 -1.30
CA THR A 156 -6.88 -8.20 -1.79
C THR A 156 -6.82 -8.28 -3.31
N ALA A 157 -7.89 -7.86 -3.99
CA ALA A 157 -7.95 -7.89 -5.45
C ALA A 157 -7.00 -6.85 -6.09
N ILE A 158 -6.92 -5.62 -5.55
CA ILE A 158 -5.98 -4.59 -6.04
C ILE A 158 -4.54 -5.06 -5.85
N GLU A 159 -4.17 -5.57 -4.68
CA GLU A 159 -2.81 -6.04 -4.41
C GLU A 159 -2.44 -7.23 -5.30
N GLY A 160 -3.35 -8.17 -5.50
CA GLY A 160 -3.17 -9.27 -6.46
C GLY A 160 -2.99 -8.76 -7.89
N ALA A 161 -3.81 -7.79 -8.31
CA ALA A 161 -3.71 -7.21 -9.65
C ALA A 161 -2.39 -6.48 -9.89
N ILE A 162 -1.85 -5.78 -8.87
CA ILE A 162 -0.53 -5.13 -8.94
C ILE A 162 0.58 -6.17 -9.15
N ILE A 163 0.54 -7.29 -8.42
CA ILE A 163 1.51 -8.37 -8.56
C ILE A 163 1.48 -8.96 -9.99
N VAL A 164 0.28 -9.26 -10.50
CA VAL A 164 0.11 -9.84 -11.84
C VAL A 164 0.52 -8.84 -12.92
N ALA A 165 0.10 -7.56 -12.81
CA ALA A 165 0.48 -6.51 -13.74
C ALA A 165 2.01 -6.30 -13.81
N ARG A 166 2.68 -6.37 -12.66
CA ARG A 166 4.14 -6.31 -12.56
C ARG A 166 4.80 -7.50 -13.27
N ALA A 167 4.28 -8.71 -13.07
CA ALA A 167 4.83 -9.93 -13.64
C ALA A 167 4.64 -10.00 -15.17
N SER A 168 3.45 -9.61 -15.64
CA SER A 168 3.13 -9.59 -17.08
C SER A 168 3.66 -8.37 -17.83
N ARG A 169 4.09 -7.32 -17.10
CA ARG A 169 4.44 -6.00 -17.64
C ARG A 169 3.30 -5.39 -18.47
N ASP A 170 2.09 -5.53 -17.97
CA ASP A 170 0.86 -5.11 -18.62
C ASP A 170 -0.12 -4.57 -17.58
N LEU A 171 -0.91 -3.56 -17.92
CA LEU A 171 -1.92 -2.97 -17.04
C LEU A 171 -3.25 -3.74 -17.04
N THR A 172 -3.48 -4.62 -18.00
CA THR A 172 -4.75 -5.36 -18.16
C THR A 172 -5.25 -6.01 -16.86
N PRO A 173 -4.41 -6.65 -16.01
CA PRO A 173 -4.88 -7.19 -14.73
C PRO A 173 -5.46 -6.12 -13.81
N LEU A 174 -4.78 -4.98 -13.68
CA LEU A 174 -5.22 -3.88 -12.82
C LEU A 174 -6.50 -3.21 -13.36
N GLU A 175 -6.59 -2.99 -14.67
CA GLU A 175 -7.74 -2.40 -15.33
C GLU A 175 -8.97 -3.32 -15.28
N SER A 176 -8.77 -4.64 -15.40
CA SER A 176 -9.84 -5.64 -15.30
C SER A 176 -10.41 -5.72 -13.89
N VAL A 177 -9.53 -5.78 -12.86
CA VAL A 177 -9.95 -5.78 -11.46
C VAL A 177 -10.66 -4.47 -11.12
N HIS A 178 -10.14 -3.33 -11.57
CA HIS A 178 -10.78 -2.03 -11.37
C HIS A 178 -12.22 -2.02 -11.90
N ARG A 179 -12.43 -2.42 -13.14
CA ARG A 179 -13.76 -2.46 -13.76
C ARG A 179 -14.72 -3.34 -12.96
N GLN A 180 -14.30 -4.56 -12.60
CA GLN A 180 -15.15 -5.50 -11.89
C GLN A 180 -15.48 -5.03 -10.46
N LEU A 181 -14.49 -4.50 -9.74
CA LEU A 181 -14.74 -3.93 -8.41
C LEU A 181 -15.66 -2.72 -8.48
N ARG A 182 -15.47 -1.85 -9.49
CA ARG A 182 -16.31 -0.67 -9.66
C ARG A 182 -17.77 -1.04 -9.92
N GLU A 183 -18.03 -2.01 -10.80
CA GLU A 183 -19.37 -2.55 -11.08
C GLU A 183 -20.00 -3.16 -9.80
N LEU A 184 -19.23 -3.96 -9.07
CA LEU A 184 -19.66 -4.58 -7.82
C LEU A 184 -20.04 -3.53 -6.75
N LEU A 185 -19.13 -2.59 -6.46
CA LEU A 185 -19.37 -1.56 -5.46
C LEU A 185 -20.56 -0.67 -5.84
N GLN A 186 -20.73 -0.37 -7.13
CA GLN A 186 -21.82 0.45 -7.63
C GLN A 186 -23.18 -0.24 -7.44
N ALA A 187 -23.24 -1.56 -7.62
CA ALA A 187 -24.46 -2.35 -7.43
C ALA A 187 -24.90 -2.45 -5.96
N GLU A 188 -23.97 -2.29 -5.02
CA GLU A 188 -24.24 -2.35 -3.57
C GLU A 188 -24.63 -0.99 -2.97
N MET A 189 -24.42 0.10 -3.71
CA MET A 189 -24.79 1.43 -3.26
C MET A 189 -26.31 1.66 -3.50
N PRO A 190 -27.02 2.23 -2.53
CA PRO A 190 -28.41 2.57 -2.73
C PRO A 190 -28.55 3.61 -3.86
N GLU A 191 -29.57 3.44 -4.70
CA GLU A 191 -29.88 4.44 -5.73
C GLU A 191 -30.00 5.83 -5.08
N ARG A 192 -29.18 6.78 -5.51
CA ARG A 192 -29.35 8.18 -5.13
C ARG A 192 -30.72 8.61 -5.60
N LYS A 193 -31.69 8.64 -4.68
CA LYS A 193 -32.98 9.29 -4.96
C LYS A 193 -32.68 10.69 -5.46
N SER A 194 -32.88 10.92 -6.74
CA SER A 194 -32.78 12.25 -7.35
C SER A 194 -33.69 13.18 -6.54
N ARG A 195 -33.10 14.11 -5.79
CA ARG A 195 -33.83 15.25 -5.21
C ARG A 195 -34.27 16.15 -6.38
N HIS A 196 -35.25 15.68 -7.16
CA HIS A 196 -36.06 16.53 -8.01
C HIS A 196 -37.36 16.74 -7.28
N GLY A 197 -37.61 17.95 -6.88
CA GLY A 197 -38.94 18.38 -6.48
C GLY A 197 -38.98 19.22 -5.19
N ARG A 198 -38.79 20.48 -5.22
CA ARG A 198 -39.83 21.53 -5.17
C ARG A 198 -39.21 22.89 -5.15
#